data_ed5805f7be53caa5a4d393d4d11f4688
#
_entry.id   ed5805f7be53caa5a4d393d4d11f4688
#
_cell.length_a   1.000
_cell.length_b   1.000
_cell.length_c   1.000
_cell.angle_alpha   90.00
_cell.angle_beta   90.00
_cell.angle_gamma   90.00
#
_symmetry.space_group_name_H-M   'P 1'
#
loop_
_entity.id
_entity.type
_entity.pdbx_description
1 polymer ?
#
loop_
_entity_poly.entity_id
_entity_poly.type
_entity_poly.pdbx_seq_one_letter_code
_entity_poly.pdbx_strand_id
1 'polypeptide(L)'
;EPGQLAAAWHEAASLDRLVIAERFIVGCEYTAPVLDDEALPLIRIEAPQGNYDYEHKYFTDDTQYFCPAGLSDEVEAALRATVLRAFRVLGAEGWGRIDLMVDETGQCYLLEINTSPGMTSHSLVPMSARQAGISFEALCLRLLEGAHVG
;
A
#
# COMPACT_ATOMS: atom_id res chain seq x y z
N GLU A 1 4.77 -3.62 23.62
CA GLU A 1 5.52 -4.49 24.55
C GLU A 1 4.63 -5.61 25.08
N PRO A 2 5.17 -6.82 25.42
CA PRO A 2 4.36 -7.95 25.87
C PRO A 2 3.44 -7.64 27.06
N GLY A 3 3.86 -6.74 27.97
CA GLY A 3 3.06 -6.30 29.12
C GLY A 3 1.82 -5.44 28.76
N GLN A 4 1.77 -4.91 27.55
CA GLN A 4 0.67 -4.04 27.07
C GLN A 4 -0.38 -4.81 26.25
N LEU A 5 -0.13 -6.09 25.91
CA LEU A 5 -0.97 -6.87 25.02
C LEU A 5 -2.43 -6.98 25.54
N ALA A 6 -2.61 -7.22 26.85
CA ALA A 6 -3.95 -7.34 27.42
C ALA A 6 -4.74 -6.03 27.37
N ALA A 7 -4.10 -4.90 27.63
CA ALA A 7 -4.72 -3.58 27.55
C ALA A 7 -5.10 -3.25 26.10
N ALA A 8 -4.18 -3.43 25.15
CA ALA A 8 -4.42 -3.22 23.74
C ALA A 8 -5.55 -4.12 23.19
N TRP A 9 -5.59 -5.39 23.64
CA TRP A 9 -6.68 -6.30 23.29
C TRP A 9 -8.03 -5.79 23.78
N HIS A 10 -8.12 -5.38 25.04
CA HIS A 10 -9.37 -4.85 25.61
C HIS A 10 -9.84 -3.58 24.91
N GLU A 11 -8.91 -2.70 24.56
CA GLU A 11 -9.22 -1.47 23.81
C GLU A 11 -9.75 -1.80 22.41
N ALA A 12 -9.08 -2.63 21.64
CA ALA A 12 -9.52 -3.05 20.32
C ALA A 12 -10.87 -3.81 20.36
N ALA A 13 -11.06 -4.70 21.34
CA ALA A 13 -12.30 -5.46 21.52
C ALA A 13 -13.50 -4.60 21.96
N SER A 14 -13.26 -3.38 22.46
CA SER A 14 -14.33 -2.41 22.73
C SER A 14 -14.90 -1.78 21.47
N LEU A 15 -14.11 -1.78 20.36
CA LEU A 15 -14.48 -1.18 19.08
C LEU A 15 -15.08 -2.20 18.11
N ASP A 16 -14.55 -3.44 18.11
CA ASP A 16 -15.07 -4.52 17.25
C ASP A 16 -14.95 -5.88 17.94
N ARG A 17 -15.84 -6.80 17.56
CA ARG A 17 -15.87 -8.19 18.04
C ARG A 17 -14.66 -8.99 17.54
N LEU A 18 -14.15 -8.67 16.34
CA LEU A 18 -12.97 -9.30 15.76
C LEU A 18 -11.75 -8.41 16.00
N VAL A 19 -10.78 -8.94 16.72
CA VAL A 19 -9.51 -8.28 16.99
C VAL A 19 -8.41 -9.02 16.25
N ILE A 20 -7.66 -8.27 15.42
CA ILE A 20 -6.48 -8.78 14.71
C ILE A 20 -5.25 -8.43 15.55
N ALA A 21 -4.36 -9.39 15.72
CA ALA A 21 -3.05 -9.20 16.32
C ALA A 21 -1.98 -9.70 15.36
N GLU A 22 -1.14 -8.80 14.89
CA GLU A 22 -0.10 -9.09 13.90
C GLU A 22 1.29 -8.87 14.49
N ARG A 23 2.30 -9.48 13.86
CA ARG A 23 3.68 -9.19 14.19
C ARG A 23 4.03 -7.76 13.83
N PHE A 24 4.57 -7.00 14.77
CA PHE A 24 5.14 -5.69 14.47
C PHE A 24 6.41 -5.84 13.61
N ILE A 25 6.41 -5.23 12.43
CA ILE A 25 7.52 -5.25 11.48
C ILE A 25 8.29 -3.93 11.61
N VAL A 26 9.59 -4.03 11.85
CA VAL A 26 10.50 -2.88 11.82
C VAL A 26 11.14 -2.82 10.44
N GLY A 27 10.91 -1.73 9.70
CA GLY A 27 11.41 -1.60 8.33
C GLY A 27 10.81 -0.40 7.61
N CYS A 28 10.95 -0.39 6.29
CA CYS A 28 10.39 0.64 5.44
C CYS A 28 9.01 0.23 4.92
N GLU A 29 8.08 1.18 4.90
CA GLU A 29 6.75 0.98 4.33
C GLU A 29 6.74 1.41 2.86
N TYR A 30 6.09 0.59 2.05
CA TYR A 30 5.89 0.83 0.63
C TYR A 30 4.44 0.56 0.25
N THR A 31 4.03 1.19 -0.84
CA THR A 31 2.77 0.86 -1.51
C THR A 31 3.00 0.69 -3.00
N ALA A 32 2.30 -0.25 -3.60
CA ALA A 32 2.38 -0.53 -5.02
C ALA A 32 0.99 -0.62 -5.64
N PRO A 33 0.61 0.33 -6.49
CA PRO A 33 -0.59 0.19 -7.31
C PRO A 33 -0.44 -0.92 -8.34
N VAL A 34 -1.55 -1.59 -8.64
CA VAL A 34 -1.69 -2.54 -9.73
C VAL A 34 -2.73 -1.99 -10.71
N LEU A 35 -2.43 -2.05 -11.99
CA LEU A 35 -3.29 -1.61 -13.08
C LEU A 35 -3.14 -2.59 -14.26
N ASP A 36 -4.24 -3.14 -14.75
CA ASP A 36 -4.26 -4.02 -15.93
C ASP A 36 -3.21 -5.15 -15.87
N ASP A 37 -3.15 -5.89 -14.75
CA ASP A 37 -2.18 -6.95 -14.50
C ASP A 37 -0.70 -6.50 -14.45
N GLU A 38 -0.44 -5.21 -14.28
CA GLU A 38 0.89 -4.66 -14.08
C GLU A 38 1.00 -3.96 -12.73
N ALA A 39 2.02 -4.32 -11.94
CA ALA A 39 2.37 -3.53 -10.75
C ALA A 39 3.14 -2.27 -11.19
N LEU A 40 2.61 -1.10 -10.86
CA LEU A 40 3.22 0.20 -11.15
C LEU A 40 4.43 0.46 -10.21
N PRO A 41 5.24 1.51 -10.47
CA PRO A 41 6.35 1.87 -9.59
C PRO A 41 5.95 1.99 -8.12
N LEU A 42 6.80 1.47 -7.23
CA LEU A 42 6.56 1.55 -5.79
C LEU A 42 6.69 3.00 -5.29
N ILE A 43 5.94 3.27 -4.25
CA ILE A 43 6.05 4.51 -3.47
C ILE A 43 6.54 4.12 -2.08
N ARG A 44 7.61 4.76 -1.62
CA ARG A 44 8.06 4.66 -0.23
C ARG A 44 7.31 5.68 0.61
N ILE A 45 6.86 5.24 1.79
CA ILE A 45 6.11 6.05 2.75
C ILE A 45 6.98 6.26 3.98
N GLU A 46 7.19 7.52 4.36
CA GLU A 46 7.89 7.90 5.58
C GLU A 46 6.95 8.71 6.46
N ALA A 47 6.50 8.10 7.55
CA ALA A 47 5.72 8.78 8.58
C ALA A 47 6.66 9.35 9.66
N PRO A 48 6.38 10.54 10.23
CA PRO A 48 7.08 11.03 11.38
C PRO A 48 6.99 10.02 12.53
N GLN A 49 8.10 9.76 13.22
CA GLN A 49 8.21 8.83 14.35
C GLN A 49 8.04 7.34 14.03
N GLY A 50 8.07 6.92 12.76
CA GLY A 50 8.07 5.51 12.39
C GLY A 50 6.75 4.77 12.58
N ASN A 51 5.65 5.46 12.87
CA ASN A 51 4.32 4.88 12.98
C ASN A 51 3.40 5.52 11.94
N TYR A 52 3.09 4.77 10.91
CA TYR A 52 2.06 5.14 9.93
C TYR A 52 0.71 4.60 10.42
N ASP A 53 0.17 5.24 11.44
CA ASP A 53 -1.16 4.93 11.97
C ASP A 53 -2.28 5.68 11.23
N TYR A 54 -3.52 5.47 11.66
CA TYR A 54 -4.70 6.08 11.04
C TYR A 54 -4.68 7.62 11.10
N GLU A 55 -4.12 8.22 12.16
CA GLU A 55 -4.01 9.68 12.28
C GLU A 55 -3.04 10.25 11.25
N HIS A 56 -1.90 9.59 11.03
CA HIS A 56 -0.91 10.01 10.04
C HIS A 56 -1.38 9.76 8.60
N LYS A 57 -2.23 8.75 8.37
CA LYS A 57 -2.85 8.52 7.04
C LYS A 57 -3.78 9.65 6.58
N TYR A 58 -4.47 10.32 7.50
CA TYR A 58 -5.60 11.20 7.13
C TYR A 58 -5.58 12.60 7.75
N PHE A 59 -4.81 12.85 8.80
CA PHE A 59 -4.91 14.07 9.60
C PHE A 59 -3.61 14.85 9.81
N THR A 60 -2.45 14.34 9.36
CA THR A 60 -1.18 15.07 9.46
C THR A 60 -0.52 15.22 8.10
N ASP A 61 -0.05 16.45 7.81
CA ASP A 61 0.69 16.78 6.57
C ASP A 61 2.18 16.34 6.62
N ASP A 62 2.58 15.59 7.67
CA ASP A 62 3.99 15.28 7.90
C ASP A 62 4.45 13.98 7.21
N THR A 63 3.54 13.16 6.67
CA THR A 63 3.90 11.95 5.92
C THR A 63 4.50 12.30 4.57
N GLN A 64 5.68 11.77 4.30
CA GLN A 64 6.38 11.98 3.02
C GLN A 64 6.24 10.76 2.11
N TYR A 65 6.05 11.03 0.83
CA TYR A 65 5.89 10.02 -0.21
C TYR A 65 6.97 10.18 -1.27
N PHE A 66 7.72 9.13 -1.55
CA PHE A 66 8.82 9.13 -2.51
C PHE A 66 8.49 8.19 -3.67
N CYS A 67 8.37 8.77 -4.87
CA CYS A 67 8.20 8.04 -6.11
C CYS A 67 9.11 8.66 -7.19
N PRO A 68 10.17 7.98 -7.61
CA PRO A 68 10.56 6.58 -7.33
C PRO A 68 10.92 6.33 -5.85
N ALA A 69 10.73 5.09 -5.42
CA ALA A 69 10.88 4.67 -4.01
C ALA A 69 12.33 4.68 -3.51
N GLY A 70 13.32 4.87 -4.37
CA GLY A 70 14.74 4.86 -4.05
C GLY A 70 15.34 3.46 -3.90
N LEU A 71 14.68 2.44 -4.43
CA LEU A 71 15.15 1.06 -4.50
C LEU A 71 16.05 0.86 -5.72
N SER A 72 16.90 -0.19 -5.70
CA SER A 72 17.54 -0.66 -6.93
C SER A 72 16.52 -1.31 -7.87
N ASP A 73 16.77 -1.26 -9.18
CA ASP A 73 15.87 -1.85 -10.20
C ASP A 73 15.57 -3.32 -9.91
N GLU A 74 16.56 -4.08 -9.42
CA GLU A 74 16.41 -5.49 -9.08
C GLU A 74 15.45 -5.70 -7.90
N VAL A 75 15.61 -4.92 -6.82
CA VAL A 75 14.75 -5.00 -5.64
C VAL A 75 13.34 -4.55 -5.97
N GLU A 76 13.19 -3.44 -6.69
CA GLU A 76 11.87 -2.96 -7.11
C GLU A 76 11.15 -3.97 -7.99
N ALA A 77 11.83 -4.58 -8.96
CA ALA A 77 11.25 -5.62 -9.82
C ALA A 77 10.80 -6.85 -9.01
N ALA A 78 11.57 -7.29 -8.02
CA ALA A 78 11.21 -8.41 -7.16
C ALA A 78 9.98 -8.11 -6.30
N LEU A 79 9.89 -6.90 -5.74
CA LEU A 79 8.72 -6.46 -4.97
C LEU A 79 7.47 -6.33 -5.86
N ARG A 80 7.59 -5.73 -7.03
CA ARG A 80 6.48 -5.64 -8.02
C ARG A 80 5.97 -7.03 -8.41
N ALA A 81 6.85 -7.99 -8.64
CA ALA A 81 6.46 -9.37 -8.92
C ALA A 81 5.71 -10.02 -7.74
N THR A 82 6.14 -9.74 -6.50
CA THR A 82 5.48 -10.23 -5.28
C THR A 82 4.09 -9.61 -5.12
N VAL A 83 3.96 -8.30 -5.32
CA VAL A 83 2.70 -7.56 -5.30
C VAL A 83 1.72 -8.12 -6.31
N LEU A 84 2.15 -8.29 -7.57
CA LEU A 84 1.30 -8.80 -8.64
C LEU A 84 0.84 -10.24 -8.36
N ARG A 85 1.72 -11.07 -7.82
CA ARG A 85 1.35 -12.43 -7.39
C ARG A 85 0.31 -12.40 -6.26
N ALA A 86 0.47 -11.54 -5.27
CA ALA A 86 -0.50 -11.40 -4.17
C ALA A 86 -1.85 -10.94 -4.69
N PHE A 87 -1.87 -9.93 -5.57
CA PHE A 87 -3.08 -9.41 -6.21
C PHE A 87 -3.89 -10.51 -6.89
N ARG A 88 -3.21 -11.34 -7.69
CA ARG A 88 -3.82 -12.48 -8.39
C ARG A 88 -4.29 -13.59 -7.46
N VAL A 89 -3.52 -13.93 -6.43
CA VAL A 89 -3.90 -14.98 -5.44
C VAL A 89 -5.16 -14.59 -4.67
N LEU A 90 -5.35 -13.30 -4.41
CA LEU A 90 -6.56 -12.78 -3.78
C LEU A 90 -7.77 -12.71 -4.72
N GLY A 91 -7.60 -13.05 -6.01
CA GLY A 91 -8.66 -12.97 -7.02
C GLY A 91 -9.03 -11.53 -7.36
N ALA A 92 -8.14 -10.56 -7.11
CA ALA A 92 -8.37 -9.18 -7.49
C ALA A 92 -8.13 -8.99 -9.00
N GLU A 93 -8.96 -8.18 -9.63
CA GLU A 93 -8.93 -7.90 -11.06
C GLU A 93 -8.94 -6.38 -11.31
N GLY A 94 -8.49 -5.98 -12.50
CA GLY A 94 -8.49 -4.60 -12.97
C GLY A 94 -7.44 -3.76 -12.26
N TRP A 95 -7.78 -3.15 -11.13
CA TRP A 95 -6.88 -2.25 -10.43
C TRP A 95 -7.03 -2.28 -8.91
N GLY A 96 -6.01 -1.83 -8.23
CA GLY A 96 -5.98 -1.73 -6.77
C GLY A 96 -4.63 -1.25 -6.27
N ARG A 97 -4.42 -1.35 -4.96
CA ARG A 97 -3.15 -0.96 -4.33
C ARG A 97 -2.82 -1.94 -3.22
N ILE A 98 -1.61 -2.43 -3.19
CA ILE A 98 -1.10 -3.30 -2.12
C ILE A 98 -0.12 -2.52 -1.28
N ASP A 99 -0.33 -2.53 0.03
CA ASP A 99 0.54 -1.94 1.02
C ASP A 99 1.44 -3.05 1.62
N LEU A 100 2.71 -2.76 1.80
CA LEU A 100 3.72 -3.73 2.23
C LEU A 100 4.83 -3.07 3.07
N MET A 101 5.49 -3.88 3.88
CA MET A 101 6.72 -3.50 4.57
C MET A 101 7.90 -4.36 4.10
N VAL A 102 9.09 -3.77 4.13
CA VAL A 102 10.34 -4.49 3.93
C VAL A 102 11.22 -4.27 5.15
N ASP A 103 11.57 -5.34 5.84
CA ASP A 103 12.42 -5.27 7.02
C ASP A 103 13.91 -5.04 6.67
N GLU A 104 14.73 -4.85 7.69
CA GLU A 104 16.18 -4.61 7.55
C GLU A 104 16.93 -5.76 6.86
N THR A 105 16.35 -6.96 6.81
CA THR A 105 16.92 -8.12 6.11
C THR A 105 16.52 -8.18 4.65
N GLY A 106 15.62 -7.30 4.19
CA GLY A 106 15.05 -7.31 2.85
C GLY A 106 13.83 -8.23 2.71
N GLN A 107 13.31 -8.79 3.82
CA GLN A 107 12.11 -9.61 3.79
C GLN A 107 10.86 -8.75 3.60
N CYS A 108 10.08 -9.07 2.56
CA CYS A 108 8.81 -8.41 2.28
C CYS A 108 7.66 -9.02 3.09
N TYR A 109 6.82 -8.17 3.65
CA TYR A 109 5.58 -8.48 4.36
C TYR A 109 4.44 -7.70 3.73
N LEU A 110 3.47 -8.42 3.20
CA LEU A 110 2.25 -7.82 2.65
C LEU A 110 1.31 -7.47 3.80
N LEU A 111 0.77 -6.26 3.80
CA LEU A 111 -0.13 -5.76 4.85
C LEU A 111 -1.58 -5.90 4.43
N GLU A 112 -1.96 -5.19 3.38
CA GLU A 112 -3.35 -5.14 2.92
C GLU A 112 -3.46 -4.89 1.42
N ILE A 113 -4.64 -5.17 0.87
CA ILE A 113 -5.06 -4.76 -0.46
C ILE A 113 -6.18 -3.72 -0.35
N ASN A 114 -6.03 -2.63 -1.09
CA ASN A 114 -7.05 -1.61 -1.28
C ASN A 114 -7.66 -1.77 -2.68
N THR A 115 -8.90 -2.25 -2.73
CA THR A 115 -9.62 -2.52 -4.00
C THR A 115 -10.34 -1.30 -4.57
N SER A 116 -10.40 -0.21 -3.82
CA SER A 116 -10.94 1.10 -4.26
C SER A 116 -10.09 2.23 -3.69
N PRO A 117 -8.80 2.32 -4.09
CA PRO A 117 -7.91 3.34 -3.57
C PRO A 117 -8.31 4.73 -4.04
N GLY A 118 -7.88 5.76 -3.30
CA GLY A 118 -8.18 7.15 -3.61
C GLY A 118 -7.65 7.59 -4.99
N MET A 119 -8.41 8.47 -5.64
CA MET A 119 -8.15 8.98 -7.00
C MET A 119 -8.16 10.51 -7.06
N THR A 120 -7.58 11.16 -6.04
CA THR A 120 -7.35 12.62 -6.07
C THR A 120 -5.97 12.94 -6.66
N SER A 121 -5.69 14.20 -6.95
CA SER A 121 -4.36 14.64 -7.42
C SER A 121 -3.20 14.31 -6.47
N HIS A 122 -3.49 14.09 -5.19
CA HIS A 122 -2.53 13.75 -4.13
C HIS A 122 -2.52 12.26 -3.78
N SER A 123 -3.39 11.47 -4.41
CA SER A 123 -3.48 10.03 -4.14
C SER A 123 -2.31 9.25 -4.72
N LEU A 124 -2.01 8.12 -4.09
CA LEU A 124 -0.81 7.32 -4.39
C LEU A 124 -0.89 6.60 -5.75
N VAL A 125 -2.09 6.15 -6.17
CA VAL A 125 -2.25 5.53 -7.50
C VAL A 125 -1.94 6.51 -8.63
N PRO A 126 -2.51 7.74 -8.68
CA PRO A 126 -2.12 8.75 -9.64
C PRO A 126 -0.63 9.16 -9.57
N MET A 127 -0.04 9.16 -8.38
CA MET A 127 1.40 9.46 -8.22
C MET A 127 2.26 8.40 -8.90
N SER A 128 2.02 7.13 -8.64
CA SER A 128 2.75 6.01 -9.26
C SER A 128 2.50 5.93 -10.76
N ALA A 129 1.26 6.11 -11.22
CA ALA A 129 0.91 6.15 -12.63
C ALA A 129 1.69 7.24 -13.39
N ARG A 130 1.80 8.44 -12.80
CA ARG A 130 2.59 9.54 -13.37
C ARG A 130 4.07 9.17 -13.48
N GLN A 131 4.64 8.48 -12.50
CA GLN A 131 6.02 7.97 -12.54
C GLN A 131 6.21 6.94 -13.66
N ALA A 132 5.17 6.15 -13.98
CA ALA A 132 5.15 5.23 -15.12
C ALA A 132 4.87 5.92 -16.47
N GLY A 133 4.73 7.25 -16.52
CA GLY A 133 4.43 8.00 -17.74
C GLY A 133 2.95 7.99 -18.13
N ILE A 134 2.04 7.58 -17.23
CA ILE A 134 0.59 7.57 -17.45
C ILE A 134 0.01 8.86 -16.87
N SER A 135 -0.64 9.68 -17.70
CA SER A 135 -1.31 10.89 -17.22
C SER A 135 -2.56 10.52 -16.39
N PHE A 136 -3.04 11.47 -15.59
CA PHE A 136 -4.26 11.26 -14.79
C PHE A 136 -5.47 10.93 -15.66
N GLU A 137 -5.61 11.62 -16.78
CA GLU A 137 -6.71 11.38 -17.75
C GLU A 137 -6.60 9.99 -18.36
N ALA A 138 -5.40 9.57 -18.76
CA ALA A 138 -5.16 8.24 -19.31
C ALA A 138 -5.41 7.14 -18.26
N LEU A 139 -5.05 7.38 -17.02
CA LEU A 139 -5.37 6.48 -15.90
C LEU A 139 -6.88 6.34 -15.74
N CYS A 140 -7.62 7.47 -15.68
CA CYS A 140 -9.08 7.45 -15.56
C CYS A 140 -9.75 6.70 -16.71
N LEU A 141 -9.27 6.91 -17.95
CA LEU A 141 -9.82 6.20 -19.11
C LEU A 141 -9.61 4.69 -19.01
N ARG A 142 -8.40 4.23 -18.63
CA ARG A 142 -8.13 2.80 -18.45
C ARG A 142 -9.03 2.18 -17.37
N LEU A 143 -9.24 2.88 -16.25
CA LEU A 143 -10.14 2.40 -15.20
C LEU A 143 -11.59 2.28 -15.68
N LEU A 144 -12.05 3.23 -16.49
CA LEU A 144 -13.40 3.20 -17.06
C LEU A 144 -13.55 2.09 -18.11
N GLU A 145 -12.54 1.85 -18.95
CA GLU A 145 -12.53 0.78 -19.94
C GLU A 145 -12.55 -0.62 -19.29
N GLY A 146 -11.90 -0.77 -18.13
CA GLY A 146 -11.91 -2.00 -17.33
C GLY A 146 -13.14 -2.19 -16.45
N ALA A 147 -14.01 -1.16 -16.32
CA ALA A 147 -15.18 -1.24 -15.47
C ALA A 147 -16.30 -2.05 -16.14
N HIS A 148 -16.79 -3.06 -15.44
CA HIS A 148 -17.94 -3.85 -15.85
C HIS A 148 -19.12 -3.53 -14.93
N VAL A 149 -20.26 -3.21 -15.55
CA VAL A 149 -21.53 -3.13 -14.84
C VAL A 149 -22.08 -4.56 -14.76
N GLY A 150 -22.08 -5.11 -13.55
CA GLY A 150 -22.59 -6.46 -13.27
C GLY A 150 -24.11 -6.55 -13.42
#